data_53795fc6003338ab42f3cad7e9ece0c2
#
_entry.id   53795fc6003338ab42f3cad7e9ece0c2
#
_cell.length_a   1.000
_cell.length_b   1.000
_cell.length_c   1.000
_cell.angle_alpha   90.00
_cell.angle_beta   90.00
_cell.angle_gamma   90.00
#
_symmetry.space_group_name_H-M   'P 1'
#
loop_
_entity.id
_entity.type
_entity.pdbx_description
1 polymer ?
#
loop_
_entity_poly.entity_id
_entity_poly.type
_entity_poly.pdbx_seq_one_letter_code
_entity_poly.pdbx_strand_id
1 'polypeptide(L)'
;VLEEEFTGTWCGWCPMGIVGMDRCMEQYPDDWIGIAIHDGDYITSNDFKPLVNKVSGFPSCFVDRAADIYPLYVAQNMPKFLQNPSEAALRVNAYWNETQDSIIVISETTFSVDRDDAPYGVAYVLVGDDINSGTAGKQNNYLSGQSYSDADLQEWAAKPEKVTMNYDHVGIAALSI
;
A
#
# COMPACT_ATOMS: atom_id res chain seq x y z
N VAL A 1 -1.71 11.61 1.60
CA VAL A 1 -1.73 10.91 0.30
C VAL A 1 -1.85 9.42 0.57
N LEU A 2 -2.80 8.76 -0.07
CA LEU A 2 -3.00 7.31 0.00
C LEU A 2 -2.40 6.64 -1.24
N GLU A 3 -1.49 5.68 -1.03
CA GLU A 3 -0.97 4.80 -2.08
C GLU A 3 -1.52 3.38 -1.88
N GLU A 4 -2.20 2.85 -2.89
CA GLU A 4 -2.65 1.46 -2.97
C GLU A 4 -1.78 0.74 -4.01
N GLU A 5 -0.73 0.04 -3.56
CA GLU A 5 0.21 -0.69 -4.41
C GLU A 5 -0.28 -2.13 -4.62
N PHE A 6 -0.36 -2.55 -5.87
CA PHE A 6 -0.78 -3.90 -6.27
C PHE A 6 0.42 -4.77 -6.52
N THR A 7 0.52 -5.85 -5.75
CA THR A 7 1.73 -6.65 -5.63
C THR A 7 1.44 -8.15 -5.51
N GLY A 8 2.49 -8.93 -5.41
CA GLY A 8 2.42 -10.37 -5.12
C GLY A 8 3.81 -10.97 -5.00
N THR A 9 3.96 -11.96 -4.13
CA THR A 9 5.25 -12.63 -3.87
C THR A 9 5.81 -13.32 -5.12
N TRP A 10 4.94 -13.73 -6.03
CA TRP A 10 5.28 -14.31 -7.33
C TRP A 10 5.76 -13.28 -8.37
N CYS A 11 5.47 -12.00 -8.17
CA CYS A 11 5.79 -10.92 -9.09
C CYS A 11 7.27 -10.53 -9.01
N GLY A 12 8.06 -10.88 -10.00
CA GLY A 12 9.51 -10.62 -9.99
C GLY A 12 9.91 -9.15 -10.14
N TRP A 13 9.03 -8.29 -10.67
CA TRP A 13 9.25 -6.85 -10.77
C TRP A 13 8.69 -6.07 -9.58
N CYS A 14 7.92 -6.69 -8.70
CA CYS A 14 7.34 -6.03 -7.53
C CYS A 14 8.34 -5.54 -6.48
N PRO A 15 9.61 -5.99 -6.43
CA PRO A 15 10.61 -5.28 -5.65
C PRO A 15 10.74 -3.78 -5.96
N MET A 16 10.40 -3.33 -7.17
CA MET A 16 10.37 -1.90 -7.50
C MET A 16 9.23 -1.17 -6.80
N GLY A 17 8.10 -1.83 -6.56
CA GLY A 17 7.01 -1.30 -5.75
C GLY A 17 7.40 -1.17 -4.29
N ILE A 18 8.03 -2.21 -3.72
CA ILE A 18 8.56 -2.18 -2.35
C ILE A 18 9.50 -0.97 -2.17
N VAL A 19 10.48 -0.81 -3.06
CA VAL A 19 11.41 0.36 -3.04
C VAL A 19 10.64 1.69 -3.11
N GLY A 20 9.58 1.76 -3.92
CA GLY A 20 8.75 2.95 -4.03
C GLY A 20 8.07 3.32 -2.73
N MET A 21 7.44 2.34 -2.08
CA MET A 21 6.76 2.50 -0.78
C MET A 21 7.74 2.83 0.34
N ASP A 22 8.90 2.15 0.41
CA ASP A 22 9.97 2.44 1.37
C ASP A 22 10.41 3.91 1.29
N ARG A 23 10.57 4.43 0.08
CA ARG A 23 10.92 5.84 -0.15
C ARG A 23 9.83 6.81 0.29
N CYS A 24 8.57 6.46 0.06
CA CYS A 24 7.45 7.27 0.54
C CYS A 24 7.41 7.30 2.06
N MET A 25 7.58 6.16 2.71
CA MET A 25 7.61 6.05 4.16
C MET A 25 8.79 6.83 4.77
N GLU A 26 9.98 6.76 4.15
CA GLU A 26 11.16 7.46 4.63
C GLU A 26 11.05 8.98 4.46
N GLN A 27 10.57 9.45 3.30
CA GLN A 27 10.58 10.86 2.93
C GLN A 27 9.33 11.62 3.39
N TYR A 28 8.20 10.92 3.56
CA TYR A 28 6.88 11.51 3.84
C TYR A 28 6.12 10.76 4.95
N PRO A 29 6.74 10.45 6.10
CA PRO A 29 6.15 9.59 7.13
C PRO A 29 4.83 10.12 7.71
N ASP A 30 4.62 11.43 7.69
CA ASP A 30 3.42 12.09 8.21
C ASP A 30 2.37 12.40 7.13
N ASP A 31 2.74 12.32 5.86
CA ASP A 31 1.92 12.77 4.73
C ASP A 31 1.50 11.62 3.80
N TRP A 32 2.01 10.42 4.04
CA TRP A 32 1.78 9.24 3.19
C TRP A 32 1.22 8.06 3.99
N ILE A 33 0.30 7.34 3.37
CA ILE A 33 -0.24 6.07 3.87
C ILE A 33 -0.16 5.06 2.73
N GLY A 34 0.52 3.94 2.95
CA GLY A 34 0.65 2.86 1.99
C GLY A 34 -0.20 1.66 2.33
N ILE A 35 -0.74 1.02 1.31
CA ILE A 35 -1.42 -0.27 1.38
C ILE A 35 -0.85 -1.16 0.29
N ALA A 36 -0.12 -2.21 0.67
CA ALA A 36 0.33 -3.25 -0.24
C ALA A 36 -0.79 -4.29 -0.42
N ILE A 37 -1.41 -4.29 -1.58
CA ILE A 37 -2.52 -5.17 -1.94
C ILE A 37 -1.96 -6.38 -2.67
N HIS A 38 -1.84 -7.49 -1.95
CA HIS A 38 -1.38 -8.76 -2.51
C HIS A 38 -2.49 -9.49 -3.26
N ASP A 39 -2.15 -10.08 -4.41
CA ASP A 39 -3.05 -10.96 -5.18
C ASP A 39 -2.34 -12.24 -5.60
N GLY A 40 -3.05 -13.36 -5.49
CA GLY A 40 -2.58 -14.67 -5.96
C GLY A 40 -1.46 -15.29 -5.14
N ASP A 41 -1.29 -14.90 -3.89
CA ASP A 41 -0.34 -15.46 -2.95
C ASP A 41 -0.96 -15.74 -1.57
N TYR A 42 -0.14 -16.16 -0.60
CA TYR A 42 -0.61 -16.61 0.71
C TYR A 42 -1.09 -15.48 1.65
N ILE A 43 -0.79 -14.22 1.33
CA ILE A 43 -1.26 -13.03 2.09
C ILE A 43 -2.34 -12.25 1.34
N THR A 44 -2.88 -12.82 0.27
CA THR A 44 -4.00 -12.23 -0.48
C THR A 44 -5.25 -12.12 0.38
N SER A 45 -5.86 -10.95 0.41
CA SER A 45 -7.20 -10.75 0.95
C SER A 45 -8.22 -10.51 -0.18
N ASN A 46 -9.30 -11.28 -0.17
CA ASN A 46 -10.36 -11.17 -1.19
C ASN A 46 -11.14 -9.86 -1.09
N ASP A 47 -11.06 -9.15 0.03
CA ASP A 47 -11.72 -7.85 0.21
C ASP A 47 -11.24 -6.82 -0.81
N PHE A 48 -9.98 -6.94 -1.27
CA PHE A 48 -9.40 -6.04 -2.26
C PHE A 48 -9.66 -6.43 -3.72
N LYS A 49 -10.36 -7.55 -3.98
CA LYS A 49 -10.62 -8.01 -5.35
C LYS A 49 -11.28 -6.98 -6.26
N PRO A 50 -12.21 -6.13 -5.79
CA PRO A 50 -12.78 -5.05 -6.61
C PRO A 50 -11.72 -4.05 -7.13
N LEU A 51 -10.66 -3.80 -6.36
CA LEU A 51 -9.56 -2.91 -6.77
C LEU A 51 -8.58 -3.66 -7.69
N VAL A 52 -8.17 -4.88 -7.33
CA VAL A 52 -7.30 -5.73 -8.15
C VAL A 52 -7.83 -5.89 -9.58
N ASN A 53 -9.13 -6.03 -9.74
CA ASN A 53 -9.76 -6.16 -11.06
C ASN A 53 -9.65 -4.90 -11.95
N LYS A 54 -9.20 -3.77 -11.40
CA LYS A 54 -9.01 -2.50 -12.15
C LYS A 54 -7.61 -2.36 -12.72
N VAL A 55 -6.65 -3.17 -12.26
CA VAL A 55 -5.26 -3.11 -12.75
C VAL A 55 -4.98 -4.18 -13.79
N SER A 56 -4.11 -3.87 -14.74
CA SER A 56 -3.77 -4.77 -15.86
C SER A 56 -2.44 -5.50 -15.68
N GLY A 57 -1.67 -5.17 -14.65
CA GLY A 57 -0.35 -5.76 -14.39
C GLY A 57 0.23 -5.38 -13.04
N PHE A 58 1.33 -6.01 -12.68
CA PHE A 58 2.03 -5.86 -11.41
C PHE A 58 3.53 -5.58 -11.63
N PRO A 59 4.18 -4.69 -10.84
CA PRO A 59 3.54 -3.80 -9.87
C PRO A 59 2.80 -2.66 -10.56
N SER A 60 1.76 -2.16 -9.92
CA SER A 60 1.08 -0.91 -10.26
C SER A 60 0.51 -0.29 -8.99
N CYS A 61 0.18 0.99 -9.01
CA CYS A 61 -0.50 1.60 -7.87
C CYS A 61 -1.50 2.67 -8.29
N PHE A 62 -2.48 2.87 -7.41
CA PHE A 62 -3.33 4.05 -7.42
C PHE A 62 -2.89 5.00 -6.31
N VAL A 63 -2.82 6.29 -6.63
CA VAL A 63 -2.61 7.35 -5.65
C VAL A 63 -3.90 8.15 -5.51
N ASP A 64 -4.43 8.20 -4.28
CA ASP A 64 -5.72 8.82 -3.93
C ASP A 64 -6.88 8.32 -4.83
N ARG A 65 -6.76 7.13 -5.42
CA ARG A 65 -7.65 6.54 -6.46
C ARG A 65 -7.91 7.45 -7.66
N ALA A 66 -7.13 8.51 -7.81
CA ALA A 66 -7.25 9.52 -8.87
C ALA A 66 -6.13 9.46 -9.91
N ALA A 67 -4.99 8.88 -9.56
CA ALA A 67 -3.84 8.72 -10.44
C ALA A 67 -3.37 7.27 -10.46
N ASP A 68 -3.13 6.73 -11.68
CA ASP A 68 -2.39 5.49 -11.92
C ASP A 68 -0.94 5.88 -12.23
N ILE A 69 -0.03 5.43 -11.38
CA ILE A 69 1.40 5.75 -11.51
C ILE A 69 2.22 4.50 -11.18
N TYR A 70 3.36 4.36 -11.83
CA TYR A 70 4.28 3.27 -11.50
C TYR A 70 4.84 3.47 -10.08
N PRO A 71 4.76 2.47 -9.18
CA PRO A 71 5.01 2.64 -7.74
C PRO A 71 6.37 3.27 -7.42
N LEU A 72 7.42 2.89 -8.14
CA LEU A 72 8.79 3.43 -7.96
C LEU A 72 8.85 4.97 -8.03
N TYR A 73 7.86 5.60 -8.67
CA TYR A 73 7.86 7.05 -8.91
C TYR A 73 6.92 7.84 -8.02
N VAL A 74 6.24 7.21 -7.05
CA VAL A 74 5.29 7.91 -6.17
C VAL A 74 6.01 8.95 -5.33
N ALA A 75 7.11 8.59 -4.64
CA ALA A 75 7.86 9.49 -3.76
C ALA A 75 8.29 10.79 -4.47
N GLN A 76 8.79 10.71 -5.70
CA GLN A 76 9.20 11.90 -6.46
C GLN A 76 8.02 12.79 -6.90
N ASN A 77 6.78 12.24 -6.94
CA ASN A 77 5.56 12.95 -7.29
C ASN A 77 4.76 13.44 -6.07
N MET A 78 5.15 13.06 -4.85
CA MET A 78 4.48 13.46 -3.61
C MET A 78 4.26 14.98 -3.49
N PRO A 79 5.26 15.87 -3.81
CA PRO A 79 5.03 17.31 -3.74
C PRO A 79 3.87 17.81 -4.60
N LYS A 80 3.52 17.09 -5.67
CA LYS A 80 2.39 17.42 -6.53
C LYS A 80 1.06 16.96 -5.91
N PHE A 81 1.04 15.78 -5.31
CA PHE A 81 -0.17 15.26 -4.65
C PHE A 81 -0.54 16.08 -3.41
N LEU A 82 0.47 16.50 -2.63
CA LEU A 82 0.30 17.33 -1.44
C LEU A 82 -0.26 18.75 -1.71
N GLN A 83 -0.29 19.18 -2.96
CA GLN A 83 -0.91 20.45 -3.34
C GLN A 83 -2.44 20.37 -3.43
N ASN A 84 -3.01 19.17 -3.46
CA ASN A 84 -4.46 18.99 -3.53
C ASN A 84 -5.08 19.23 -2.14
N PRO A 85 -5.98 20.22 -1.98
CA PRO A 85 -6.62 20.44 -0.70
C PRO A 85 -7.57 19.30 -0.36
N SER A 86 -7.56 18.87 0.90
CA SER A 86 -8.56 17.93 1.40
C SER A 86 -9.84 18.68 1.74
N GLU A 87 -10.99 18.19 1.27
CA GLU A 87 -12.30 18.73 1.62
C GLU A 87 -12.82 18.19 2.96
N ALA A 88 -12.17 17.17 3.50
CA ALA A 88 -12.56 16.53 4.74
C ALA A 88 -11.35 16.23 5.63
N ALA A 89 -11.53 16.32 6.93
CA ALA A 89 -10.61 15.81 7.94
C ALA A 89 -11.22 14.56 8.57
N LEU A 90 -10.41 13.53 8.74
CA LEU A 90 -10.81 12.27 9.35
C LEU A 90 -10.03 12.04 10.65
N ARG A 91 -10.75 11.76 11.72
CA ARG A 91 -10.18 11.28 12.97
C ARG A 91 -10.55 9.83 13.18
N VAL A 92 -9.58 9.00 13.48
CA VAL A 92 -9.79 7.56 13.70
C VAL A 92 -9.22 7.16 15.05
N ASN A 93 -10.00 6.39 15.81
CA ASN A 93 -9.55 5.70 17.02
C ASN A 93 -9.84 4.21 16.86
N ALA A 94 -8.86 3.37 17.17
CA ALA A 94 -9.01 1.93 17.14
C ALA A 94 -8.51 1.32 18.44
N TYR A 95 -9.22 0.31 18.95
CA TYR A 95 -8.83 -0.40 20.16
C TYR A 95 -9.41 -1.83 20.17
N TRP A 96 -8.73 -2.72 20.88
CA TRP A 96 -9.24 -4.07 21.09
C TRP A 96 -10.44 -4.07 22.03
N ASN A 97 -11.41 -4.93 21.77
CA ASN A 97 -12.46 -5.22 22.76
C ASN A 97 -11.86 -5.95 23.97
N GLU A 98 -12.65 -6.13 25.03
CA GLU A 98 -12.21 -6.74 26.29
C GLU A 98 -11.68 -8.18 26.12
N THR A 99 -12.23 -8.93 25.17
CA THR A 99 -11.83 -10.31 24.87
C THR A 99 -10.66 -10.42 23.91
N GLN A 100 -10.18 -9.30 23.34
CA GLN A 100 -9.10 -9.19 22.36
C GLN A 100 -9.31 -10.05 21.10
N ASP A 101 -10.56 -10.24 20.69
CA ASP A 101 -10.94 -10.97 19.49
C ASP A 101 -11.50 -10.07 18.37
N SER A 102 -11.69 -8.79 18.67
CA SER A 102 -12.25 -7.82 17.73
C SER A 102 -11.62 -6.44 17.91
N ILE A 103 -11.39 -5.74 16.80
CA ILE A 103 -10.96 -4.35 16.80
C ILE A 103 -12.20 -3.46 16.64
N ILE A 104 -12.38 -2.54 17.56
CA ILE A 104 -13.43 -1.52 17.51
C ILE A 104 -12.81 -0.27 16.89
N VAL A 105 -13.39 0.21 15.79
CA VAL A 105 -12.94 1.43 15.10
C VAL A 105 -14.04 2.48 15.22
N ILE A 106 -13.67 3.67 15.67
CA ILE A 106 -14.53 4.85 15.74
C ILE A 106 -13.91 5.92 14.87
N SER A 107 -14.65 6.42 13.89
CA SER A 107 -14.20 7.52 13.05
C SER A 107 -15.16 8.70 13.11
N GLU A 108 -14.59 9.89 12.98
CA GLU A 108 -15.28 11.16 12.86
C GLU A 108 -14.77 11.89 11.62
N THR A 109 -15.68 12.28 10.74
CA THR A 109 -15.36 13.03 9.54
C THR A 109 -15.92 14.44 9.65
N THR A 110 -15.06 15.45 9.45
CA THR A 110 -15.43 16.86 9.41
C THR A 110 -15.17 17.40 8.02
N PHE A 111 -16.19 17.99 7.40
CA PHE A 111 -16.07 18.62 6.08
C PHE A 111 -15.79 20.10 6.21
N SER A 112 -14.97 20.64 5.30
CA SER A 112 -14.63 22.07 5.25
C SER A 112 -15.76 22.95 4.72
N VAL A 113 -16.75 22.36 4.06
CA VAL A 113 -17.91 23.02 3.47
C VAL A 113 -19.17 22.18 3.70
N ASP A 114 -20.31 22.86 3.87
CA ASP A 114 -21.61 22.20 3.89
C ASP A 114 -21.93 21.65 2.50
N ARG A 115 -22.32 20.36 2.45
CA ARG A 115 -22.77 19.71 1.22
C ARG A 115 -24.04 18.93 1.48
N ASP A 116 -25.10 19.31 0.83
CA ASP A 116 -26.40 18.62 0.92
C ASP A 116 -26.44 17.33 0.08
N ASP A 117 -25.49 17.15 -0.85
CA ASP A 117 -25.42 16.07 -1.84
C ASP A 117 -24.09 15.29 -1.80
N ALA A 118 -23.41 15.30 -0.68
CA ALA A 118 -22.08 14.69 -0.56
C ALA A 118 -22.13 13.16 -0.80
N PRO A 119 -21.59 12.66 -1.94
CA PRO A 119 -21.59 11.22 -2.25
C PRO A 119 -20.40 10.53 -1.58
N TYR A 120 -20.10 10.88 -0.32
CA TYR A 120 -18.97 10.32 0.41
C TYR A 120 -19.38 9.08 1.20
N GLY A 121 -18.51 8.09 1.18
CA GLY A 121 -18.55 6.93 2.05
C GLY A 121 -17.28 6.86 2.89
N VAL A 122 -17.30 6.07 3.94
CA VAL A 122 -16.12 5.75 4.72
C VAL A 122 -15.76 4.29 4.43
N ALA A 123 -14.53 4.06 4.01
CA ALA A 123 -13.94 2.74 3.90
C ALA A 123 -12.90 2.55 5.01
N TYR A 124 -12.78 1.33 5.48
CA TYR A 124 -11.79 0.96 6.48
C TYR A 124 -10.87 -0.10 5.92
N VAL A 125 -9.58 0.05 6.17
CA VAL A 125 -8.57 -0.94 5.81
C VAL A 125 -7.75 -1.28 7.05
N LEU A 126 -7.64 -2.57 7.33
CA LEU A 126 -6.69 -3.09 8.31
C LEU A 126 -5.39 -3.38 7.59
N VAL A 127 -4.32 -2.75 8.02
CA VAL A 127 -2.97 -2.91 7.50
C VAL A 127 -2.12 -3.63 8.53
N GLY A 128 -1.27 -4.54 8.09
CA GLY A 128 -0.32 -5.27 8.94
C GLY A 128 1.10 -5.06 8.46
N ASP A 129 2.00 -4.92 9.43
CA ASP A 129 3.44 -4.84 9.22
C ASP A 129 4.12 -6.12 9.74
N ASP A 130 5.36 -6.32 9.34
CA ASP A 130 6.22 -7.44 9.77
C ASP A 130 5.61 -8.82 9.44
N ILE A 131 4.86 -8.90 8.35
CA ILE A 131 4.24 -10.14 7.90
C ILE A 131 5.31 -11.05 7.31
N ASN A 132 5.66 -12.10 8.05
CA ASN A 132 6.77 -12.98 7.67
C ASN A 132 6.46 -13.83 6.45
N SER A 133 7.33 -13.79 5.45
CA SER A 133 7.19 -14.54 4.22
C SER A 133 7.33 -16.06 4.39
N GLY A 134 7.95 -16.51 5.46
CA GLY A 134 8.27 -17.92 5.65
C GLY A 134 9.05 -18.52 4.48
N THR A 135 8.96 -19.84 4.31
CA THR A 135 9.59 -20.54 3.18
C THR A 135 8.71 -20.57 1.93
N ALA A 136 7.41 -20.46 2.09
CA ALA A 136 6.42 -20.57 1.00
C ALA A 136 6.15 -19.24 0.28
N GLY A 137 6.40 -18.12 0.95
CA GLY A 137 6.05 -16.79 0.46
C GLY A 137 7.25 -15.90 0.11
N LYS A 138 8.35 -16.50 -0.38
CA LYS A 138 9.52 -15.71 -0.81
C LYS A 138 9.17 -14.81 -1.99
N GLN A 139 9.59 -13.54 -1.90
CA GLN A 139 9.48 -12.58 -2.98
C GLN A 139 10.34 -13.01 -4.18
N ASN A 140 9.74 -13.19 -5.33
CA ASN A 140 10.49 -13.31 -6.58
C ASN A 140 11.19 -11.98 -6.89
N ASN A 141 12.43 -12.05 -7.40
CA ASN A 141 13.28 -10.89 -7.63
C ASN A 141 13.96 -10.98 -9.00
N TYR A 142 13.39 -10.30 -10.00
CA TYR A 142 13.98 -10.21 -11.35
C TYR A 142 15.07 -9.14 -11.46
N LEU A 143 15.29 -8.35 -10.38
CA LEU A 143 16.41 -7.42 -10.31
C LEU A 143 17.74 -8.15 -10.03
N SER A 144 17.67 -9.36 -9.46
CA SER A 144 18.83 -10.16 -9.08
C SER A 144 19.86 -10.28 -10.21
N GLY A 145 21.11 -9.95 -9.91
CA GLY A 145 22.22 -10.01 -10.87
C GLY A 145 22.25 -8.91 -11.94
N GLN A 146 21.26 -8.01 -11.94
CA GLN A 146 21.27 -6.84 -12.83
C GLN A 146 22.14 -5.71 -12.26
N SER A 147 22.29 -4.61 -13.01
CA SER A 147 23.06 -3.45 -12.59
C SER A 147 22.23 -2.18 -12.70
N TYR A 148 22.11 -1.44 -11.60
CA TYR A 148 21.36 -0.21 -11.50
C TYR A 148 22.25 0.93 -10.99
N SER A 149 22.04 2.13 -11.52
CA SER A 149 22.64 3.36 -10.98
C SER A 149 21.92 3.86 -9.73
N ASP A 150 20.70 3.43 -9.51
CA ASP A 150 19.87 3.70 -8.34
C ASP A 150 20.30 2.78 -7.19
N ALA A 151 20.61 3.35 -6.01
CA ALA A 151 21.22 2.62 -4.91
C ALA A 151 20.28 1.55 -4.33
N ASP A 152 18.98 1.85 -4.19
CA ASP A 152 18.00 0.93 -3.59
C ASP A 152 17.72 -0.23 -4.54
N LEU A 153 17.61 0.04 -5.84
CA LEU A 153 17.48 -1.01 -6.86
C LEU A 153 18.75 -1.85 -6.96
N GLN A 154 19.95 -1.24 -6.77
CA GLN A 154 21.22 -1.98 -6.74
C GLN A 154 21.32 -2.88 -5.51
N GLU A 155 20.75 -2.47 -4.36
CA GLU A 155 20.64 -3.33 -3.19
C GLU A 155 19.77 -4.57 -3.49
N TRP A 156 18.63 -4.37 -4.16
CA TRP A 156 17.78 -5.49 -4.60
C TRP A 156 18.47 -6.38 -5.64
N ALA A 157 19.27 -5.79 -6.53
CA ALA A 157 20.05 -6.53 -7.52
C ALA A 157 21.14 -7.43 -6.88
N ALA A 158 21.61 -7.08 -5.69
CA ALA A 158 22.54 -7.89 -4.91
C ALA A 158 21.87 -9.05 -4.15
N LYS A 159 20.53 -9.02 -4.00
CA LYS A 159 19.75 -10.09 -3.35
C LYS A 159 19.54 -11.26 -4.33
N PRO A 160 19.29 -12.49 -3.82
CA PRO A 160 19.00 -13.64 -4.68
C PRO A 160 17.68 -13.50 -5.45
N GLU A 161 17.43 -14.38 -6.43
CA GLU A 161 16.19 -14.43 -7.23
C GLU A 161 14.92 -14.68 -6.38
N LYS A 162 15.08 -15.21 -5.16
CA LYS A 162 14.00 -15.42 -4.20
C LYS A 162 14.43 -14.92 -2.83
N VAL A 163 13.78 -13.86 -2.36
CA VAL A 163 14.12 -13.17 -1.12
C VAL A 163 13.15 -13.57 -0.02
N THR A 164 13.68 -14.07 1.11
CA THR A 164 12.91 -14.19 2.35
C THR A 164 12.90 -12.82 3.03
N MET A 165 11.74 -12.30 3.33
CA MET A 165 11.57 -10.99 3.93
C MET A 165 10.30 -10.92 4.77
N ASN A 166 10.16 -9.86 5.53
CA ASN A 166 8.89 -9.46 6.11
C ASN A 166 8.28 -8.38 5.21
N TYR A 167 6.96 -8.39 5.09
CA TYR A 167 6.22 -7.42 4.31
C TYR A 167 5.56 -6.43 5.25
N ASP A 168 5.65 -5.16 4.91
CA ASP A 168 5.01 -4.05 5.61
C ASP A 168 3.86 -3.48 4.78
N HIS A 169 2.99 -2.72 5.43
CA HIS A 169 1.82 -2.09 4.81
C HIS A 169 0.84 -3.06 4.16
N VAL A 170 0.84 -4.34 4.54
CA VAL A 170 -0.01 -5.37 3.91
C VAL A 170 -1.48 -5.12 4.21
N GLY A 171 -2.29 -4.98 3.18
CA GLY A 171 -3.74 -4.93 3.28
C GLY A 171 -4.31 -6.28 3.71
N ILE A 172 -4.71 -6.42 4.98
CA ILE A 172 -5.21 -7.67 5.58
C ILE A 172 -6.71 -7.83 5.39
N ALA A 173 -7.46 -6.77 5.64
CA ALA A 173 -8.91 -6.77 5.51
C ALA A 173 -9.42 -5.38 5.13
N ALA A 174 -10.55 -5.32 4.46
CA ALA A 174 -11.18 -4.06 4.11
C ALA A 174 -12.70 -4.13 4.22
N LEU A 175 -13.30 -2.99 4.52
CA LEU A 175 -14.76 -2.81 4.59
C LEU A 175 -15.12 -1.59 3.74
N SER A 176 -16.10 -1.77 2.86
CA SER A 176 -16.68 -0.69 2.02
C SER A 176 -15.71 -0.05 1.02
N ILE A 177 -14.81 -0.83 0.41
CA ILE A 177 -13.86 -0.34 -0.61
C ILE A 177 -14.37 -0.51 -2.04
#